data_b58bdc39bfdaf30569c6fbebbe1bc764
#
_entry.id   b58bdc39bfdaf30569c6fbebbe1bc764
#
_cell.length_a   1.000
_cell.length_b   1.000
_cell.length_c   1.000
_cell.angle_alpha   90.00
_cell.angle_beta   90.00
_cell.angle_gamma   90.00
#
_symmetry.space_group_name_H-M   'P 1'
#
loop_
_entity.id
_entity.type
_entity.pdbx_description
1 polymer ?
#
loop_
_entity_poly.entity_id
_entity_poly.type
_entity_poly.pdbx_seq_one_letter_code
_entity_poly.pdbx_strand_id
1 'polypeptide(L)'
;METKLEFVASLPDPAAFKIMIKEYWHYMAGILVDAGGPSFLAEDLTANTMANMDDSAPPKGRILLATTDSGELLGCGFIRQIRPDAAEFKRMYVRPKARGLGLGRLLFEYRVEEARRMGCRTLYADTIKGNTTMLSMYEKFGFSYILRYPENANGPELEPFLVYLKRDLV
;
A
#
# COMPACT_ATOMS: atom_id res chain seq x y z
N MET A 1 -21.33 -8.92 5.40
CA MET A 1 -20.67 -8.97 4.07
C MET A 1 -19.44 -9.84 4.23
N GLU A 2 -19.48 -11.01 3.63
CA GLU A 2 -18.35 -11.92 3.65
C GLU A 2 -17.25 -11.37 2.72
N THR A 3 -16.02 -11.39 3.18
CA THR A 3 -14.89 -10.77 2.46
C THR A 3 -13.81 -11.81 2.24
N LYS A 4 -13.40 -11.97 0.98
CA LYS A 4 -12.29 -12.83 0.58
C LYS A 4 -11.02 -11.97 0.43
N LEU A 5 -9.90 -12.44 1.02
CA LEU A 5 -8.57 -11.88 0.81
C LEU A 5 -7.73 -12.89 0.03
N GLU A 6 -7.10 -12.43 -1.04
CA GLU A 6 -6.32 -13.30 -1.92
C GLU A 6 -5.10 -12.57 -2.49
N PHE A 7 -3.93 -13.21 -2.42
CA PHE A 7 -2.78 -12.80 -3.19
C PHE A 7 -2.93 -13.28 -4.62
N VAL A 8 -2.86 -12.36 -5.58
CA VAL A 8 -3.05 -12.64 -7.00
C VAL A 8 -1.75 -12.50 -7.78
N ALA A 9 -1.50 -13.41 -8.70
CA ALA A 9 -0.36 -13.33 -9.63
C ALA A 9 -0.61 -12.33 -10.76
N SER A 10 -1.87 -12.14 -11.12
CA SER A 10 -2.35 -11.16 -12.09
C SER A 10 -3.72 -10.63 -11.68
N LEU A 11 -4.06 -9.45 -12.16
CA LEU A 11 -5.34 -8.82 -11.83
C LEU A 11 -6.51 -9.58 -12.47
N PRO A 12 -7.49 -10.06 -11.69
CA PRO A 12 -8.69 -10.73 -12.26
C PRO A 12 -9.53 -9.80 -13.12
N ASP A 13 -9.64 -8.54 -12.71
CA ASP A 13 -10.35 -7.48 -13.44
C ASP A 13 -9.52 -6.20 -13.45
N PRO A 14 -8.65 -6.01 -14.47
CA PRO A 14 -7.79 -4.83 -14.57
C PRO A 14 -8.56 -3.51 -14.64
N ALA A 15 -9.74 -3.51 -15.26
CA ALA A 15 -10.55 -2.30 -15.39
C ALA A 15 -11.14 -1.86 -14.05
N ALA A 16 -11.72 -2.78 -13.29
CA ALA A 16 -12.23 -2.50 -11.95
C ALA A 16 -11.09 -2.10 -10.99
N PHE A 17 -9.93 -2.75 -11.10
CA PHE A 17 -8.75 -2.41 -10.31
C PHE A 17 -8.24 -1.00 -10.62
N LYS A 18 -8.18 -0.61 -11.89
CA LYS A 18 -7.80 0.75 -12.31
C LYS A 18 -8.71 1.82 -11.71
N ILE A 19 -10.01 1.56 -11.65
CA ILE A 19 -10.97 2.47 -11.00
C ILE A 19 -10.62 2.62 -9.51
N MET A 20 -10.38 1.54 -8.79
CA MET A 20 -10.03 1.58 -7.37
C MET A 20 -8.67 2.27 -7.12
N ILE A 21 -7.68 2.05 -7.96
CA ILE A 21 -6.38 2.73 -7.85
C ILE A 21 -6.50 4.23 -8.12
N LYS A 22 -7.40 4.64 -9.01
CA LYS A 22 -7.70 6.07 -9.21
C LYS A 22 -8.34 6.68 -7.97
N GLU A 23 -9.26 5.99 -7.30
CA GLU A 23 -9.82 6.43 -6.01
C GLU A 23 -8.72 6.59 -4.95
N TYR A 24 -7.80 5.63 -4.84
CA TYR A 24 -6.63 5.71 -3.97
C TYR A 24 -5.78 6.95 -4.25
N TRP A 25 -5.45 7.22 -5.51
CA TRP A 25 -4.62 8.36 -5.88
C TRP A 25 -5.31 9.70 -5.69
N HIS A 26 -6.63 9.81 -5.91
CA HIS A 26 -7.39 11.00 -5.54
C HIS A 26 -7.27 11.29 -4.04
N TYR A 27 -7.43 10.27 -3.23
CA TYR A 27 -7.32 10.39 -1.78
C TYR A 27 -5.90 10.81 -1.35
N MET A 28 -4.88 10.15 -1.87
CA MET A 28 -3.48 10.45 -1.52
C MET A 28 -3.01 11.80 -2.03
N ALA A 29 -3.38 12.18 -3.25
CA ALA A 29 -3.06 13.50 -3.81
C ALA A 29 -3.70 14.63 -2.99
N GLY A 30 -4.93 14.43 -2.50
CA GLY A 30 -5.58 15.39 -1.61
C GLY A 30 -4.84 15.57 -0.29
N ILE A 31 -4.42 14.49 0.34
CA ILE A 31 -3.62 14.55 1.59
C ILE A 31 -2.29 15.27 1.34
N LEU A 32 -1.65 15.03 0.21
CA LEU A 32 -0.37 15.68 -0.13
C LEU A 32 -0.53 17.19 -0.28
N VAL A 33 -1.57 17.65 -0.96
CA VAL A 33 -1.88 19.08 -1.09
C VAL A 33 -2.16 19.69 0.29
N ASP A 34 -2.95 19.01 1.12
CA ASP A 34 -3.26 19.48 2.49
C ASP A 34 -2.00 19.56 3.37
N ALA A 35 -1.00 18.72 3.11
CA ALA A 35 0.31 18.79 3.76
C ALA A 35 1.22 19.91 3.23
N GLY A 36 0.78 20.67 2.23
CA GLY A 36 1.57 21.72 1.59
C GLY A 36 2.46 21.23 0.44
N GLY A 37 2.28 20.01 -0.01
CA GLY A 37 3.03 19.41 -1.10
C GLY A 37 2.50 19.76 -2.49
N PRO A 38 3.19 19.28 -3.54
CA PRO A 38 2.78 19.54 -4.92
C PRO A 38 1.46 18.85 -5.27
N SER A 39 0.77 19.38 -6.26
CA SER A 39 -0.44 18.80 -6.81
C SER A 39 -0.10 17.83 -7.94
N PHE A 40 -0.66 16.62 -7.88
CA PHE A 40 -0.56 15.61 -8.93
C PHE A 40 -1.95 15.23 -9.44
N LEU A 41 -2.04 14.91 -10.73
CA LEU A 41 -3.26 14.36 -11.32
C LEU A 41 -3.38 12.87 -10.99
N ALA A 42 -4.51 12.50 -10.42
CA ALA A 42 -4.77 11.09 -10.09
C ALA A 42 -4.76 10.18 -11.32
N GLU A 43 -5.14 10.69 -12.48
CA GLU A 43 -5.07 9.99 -13.77
C GLU A 43 -3.64 9.58 -14.11
N ASP A 44 -2.68 10.49 -13.98
CA ASP A 44 -1.27 10.25 -14.32
C ASP A 44 -0.65 9.24 -13.35
N LEU A 45 -0.93 9.38 -12.05
CA LEU A 45 -0.47 8.45 -11.02
C LEU A 45 -1.08 7.05 -11.22
N THR A 46 -2.35 6.99 -11.62
CA THR A 46 -3.03 5.74 -11.95
C THR A 46 -2.41 5.07 -13.16
N ALA A 47 -2.20 5.82 -14.25
CA ALA A 47 -1.57 5.31 -15.46
C ALA A 47 -0.16 4.77 -15.17
N ASN A 48 0.63 5.49 -14.39
CA ASN A 48 1.96 5.04 -13.98
C ASN A 48 1.91 3.76 -13.12
N THR A 49 0.98 3.68 -12.17
CA THR A 49 0.81 2.46 -11.36
C THR A 49 0.44 1.26 -12.24
N MET A 50 -0.51 1.41 -13.14
CA MET A 50 -0.94 0.32 -14.04
C MET A 50 0.19 -0.11 -15.00
N ALA A 51 1.01 0.82 -15.48
CA ALA A 51 2.15 0.52 -16.35
C ALA A 51 3.28 -0.23 -15.64
N ASN A 52 3.38 -0.12 -14.31
CA ASN A 52 4.45 -0.71 -13.51
C ASN A 52 3.96 -1.84 -12.58
N MET A 53 2.83 -2.47 -12.89
CA MET A 53 2.27 -3.55 -12.06
C MET A 53 3.22 -4.75 -11.90
N ASP A 54 4.08 -5.01 -12.88
CA ASP A 54 5.06 -6.09 -12.83
C ASP A 54 6.06 -5.95 -11.67
N ASP A 55 6.34 -4.72 -11.21
CA ASP A 55 7.19 -4.48 -10.05
C ASP A 55 6.57 -4.98 -8.73
N SER A 56 5.25 -5.15 -8.71
CA SER A 56 4.50 -5.66 -7.57
C SER A 56 4.05 -7.11 -7.76
N ALA A 57 4.33 -7.72 -8.91
CA ALA A 57 3.99 -9.10 -9.20
C ALA A 57 5.05 -10.09 -8.68
N PRO A 58 4.66 -11.36 -8.41
CA PRO A 58 5.65 -12.40 -8.07
C PRO A 58 6.73 -12.56 -9.14
N PRO A 59 7.98 -12.88 -8.77
CA PRO A 59 8.47 -13.18 -7.41
C PRO A 59 8.85 -11.95 -6.58
N LYS A 60 9.03 -10.78 -7.20
CA LYS A 60 9.54 -9.54 -6.56
C LYS A 60 8.54 -8.90 -5.58
N GLY A 61 7.27 -9.10 -5.82
CA GLY A 61 6.23 -8.48 -5.02
C GLY A 61 5.01 -9.37 -4.83
N ARG A 62 4.00 -8.81 -4.17
CA ARG A 62 2.69 -9.44 -3.95
C ARG A 62 1.62 -8.39 -4.05
N ILE A 63 0.50 -8.77 -4.65
CA ILE A 63 -0.71 -7.97 -4.75
C ILE A 63 -1.78 -8.69 -3.94
N LEU A 64 -2.20 -8.09 -2.84
CA LEU A 64 -3.32 -8.59 -2.03
C LEU A 64 -4.58 -7.84 -2.41
N LEU A 65 -5.62 -8.56 -2.78
CA LEU A 65 -6.95 -8.02 -3.06
C LEU A 65 -7.94 -8.47 -1.99
N ALA A 66 -8.84 -7.58 -1.63
CA ALA A 66 -10.01 -7.88 -0.83
C ALA A 66 -11.25 -7.71 -1.69
N THR A 67 -12.07 -8.75 -1.78
CA THR A 67 -13.29 -8.78 -2.60
C THR A 67 -14.47 -9.28 -1.80
N THR A 68 -15.69 -8.97 -2.28
CA THR A 68 -16.91 -9.67 -1.88
C THR A 68 -16.96 -11.06 -2.54
N ASP A 69 -17.89 -11.91 -2.12
CA ASP A 69 -18.16 -13.21 -2.77
C ASP A 69 -18.56 -13.05 -4.25
N SER A 70 -19.18 -11.92 -4.59
CA SER A 70 -19.52 -11.59 -5.99
C SER A 70 -18.35 -11.05 -6.82
N GLY A 71 -17.16 -10.92 -6.21
CA GLY A 71 -15.95 -10.43 -6.88
C GLY A 71 -15.80 -8.91 -6.91
N GLU A 72 -16.65 -8.18 -6.21
CA GLU A 72 -16.49 -6.72 -6.12
C GLU A 72 -15.26 -6.35 -5.29
N LEU A 73 -14.37 -5.50 -5.82
CA LEU A 73 -13.18 -5.02 -5.11
C LEU A 73 -13.56 -4.09 -3.93
N LEU A 74 -13.03 -4.40 -2.77
CA LEU A 74 -13.22 -3.63 -1.53
C LEU A 74 -11.95 -2.94 -1.07
N GLY A 75 -10.79 -3.45 -1.43
CA GLY A 75 -9.51 -2.90 -1.05
C GLY A 75 -8.32 -3.68 -1.60
N CYS A 76 -7.14 -3.16 -1.36
CA CYS A 76 -5.89 -3.80 -1.76
C CYS A 76 -4.73 -3.41 -0.83
N GLY A 77 -3.63 -4.13 -0.98
CA GLY A 77 -2.34 -3.77 -0.41
C GLY A 77 -1.21 -4.51 -1.12
N PHE A 78 -0.10 -3.83 -1.36
CA PHE A 78 1.03 -4.39 -2.07
C PHE A 78 2.20 -4.66 -1.14
N ILE A 79 3.03 -5.63 -1.53
CA ILE A 79 4.35 -5.88 -0.97
C ILE A 79 5.34 -5.79 -2.14
N ARG A 80 6.42 -5.06 -1.96
CA ARG A 80 7.55 -5.03 -2.88
C ARG A 80 8.82 -5.44 -2.15
N GLN A 81 9.48 -6.48 -2.60
CA GLN A 81 10.78 -6.86 -2.06
C GLN A 81 11.83 -5.87 -2.53
N ILE A 82 12.54 -5.26 -1.59
CA ILE A 82 13.59 -4.24 -1.86
C ILE A 82 15.00 -4.75 -1.61
N ARG A 83 15.12 -5.81 -0.81
CA ARG A 83 16.34 -6.59 -0.56
C ARG A 83 15.94 -8.04 -0.29
N PRO A 84 16.87 -9.00 -0.31
CA PRO A 84 16.54 -10.42 -0.04
C PRO A 84 15.81 -10.64 1.29
N ASP A 85 16.08 -9.82 2.30
CA ASP A 85 15.52 -9.91 3.66
C ASP A 85 14.59 -8.75 4.04
N ALA A 86 14.24 -7.89 3.09
CA ALA A 86 13.41 -6.72 3.37
C ALA A 86 12.37 -6.45 2.29
N ALA A 87 11.20 -6.01 2.73
CA ALA A 87 10.11 -5.61 1.85
C ALA A 87 9.54 -4.25 2.24
N GLU A 88 8.85 -3.65 1.31
CA GLU A 88 8.17 -2.37 1.45
C GLU A 88 6.66 -2.58 1.26
N PHE A 89 5.86 -2.03 2.17
CA PHE A 89 4.40 -2.01 2.04
C PHE A 89 3.98 -0.80 1.21
N LYS A 90 3.14 -1.04 0.21
CA LYS A 90 2.65 -0.01 -0.72
C LYS A 90 1.16 -0.15 -1.02
N ARG A 91 0.58 0.93 -1.53
CA ARG A 91 -0.75 0.95 -2.15
C ARG A 91 -1.85 0.32 -1.28
N MET A 92 -1.82 0.57 0.03
CA MET A 92 -2.90 0.11 0.88
C MET A 92 -4.11 1.03 0.76
N TYR A 93 -5.24 0.46 0.39
CA TYR A 93 -6.49 1.18 0.28
C TYR A 93 -7.69 0.31 0.66
N VAL A 94 -8.62 0.90 1.37
CA VAL A 94 -9.93 0.30 1.67
C VAL A 94 -10.99 1.29 1.21
N ARG A 95 -11.87 0.86 0.33
CA ARG A 95 -12.98 1.67 -0.17
C ARG A 95 -13.86 2.16 0.98
N PRO A 96 -14.40 3.40 0.91
CA PRO A 96 -15.18 3.98 2.01
C PRO A 96 -16.29 3.06 2.54
N LYS A 97 -17.01 2.38 1.65
CA LYS A 97 -18.10 1.46 2.02
C LYS A 97 -17.67 0.22 2.81
N ALA A 98 -16.38 -0.13 2.78
CA ALA A 98 -15.81 -1.28 3.48
C ALA A 98 -14.98 -0.89 4.72
N ARG A 99 -14.94 0.39 5.05
CA ARG A 99 -14.23 0.88 6.25
C ARG A 99 -15.04 0.57 7.51
N GLY A 100 -14.34 0.48 8.64
CA GLY A 100 -14.96 0.17 9.93
C GLY A 100 -15.28 -1.32 10.15
N LEU A 101 -15.05 -2.18 9.15
CA LEU A 101 -15.30 -3.63 9.21
C LEU A 101 -14.04 -4.46 9.52
N GLY A 102 -12.96 -3.82 9.93
CA GLY A 102 -11.70 -4.50 10.25
C GLY A 102 -10.85 -4.90 9.02
N LEU A 103 -11.30 -4.58 7.80
CA LEU A 103 -10.61 -4.99 6.57
C LEU A 103 -9.19 -4.44 6.46
N GLY A 104 -8.97 -3.20 6.89
CA GLY A 104 -7.63 -2.61 6.92
C GLY A 104 -6.66 -3.40 7.78
N ARG A 105 -7.10 -3.86 8.96
CA ARG A 105 -6.32 -4.71 9.84
C ARG A 105 -5.97 -6.04 9.15
N LEU A 106 -6.94 -6.69 8.54
CA LEU A 106 -6.72 -7.96 7.83
C LEU A 106 -5.72 -7.80 6.68
N LEU A 107 -5.82 -6.73 5.87
CA LEU A 107 -4.86 -6.42 4.81
C LEU A 107 -3.43 -6.25 5.37
N PHE A 108 -3.28 -5.68 6.55
CA PHE A 108 -1.99 -5.59 7.24
C PHE A 108 -1.47 -6.96 7.68
N GLU A 109 -2.28 -7.71 8.42
CA GLU A 109 -1.92 -9.02 8.99
C GLU A 109 -1.49 -10.00 7.88
N TYR A 110 -2.27 -10.09 6.82
CA TYR A 110 -1.97 -10.97 5.67
C TYR A 110 -0.64 -10.60 5.01
N ARG A 111 -0.37 -9.31 4.83
CA ARG A 111 0.89 -8.86 4.22
C ARG A 111 2.10 -9.09 5.14
N VAL A 112 1.95 -8.90 6.43
CA VAL A 112 3.03 -9.20 7.39
C VAL A 112 3.39 -10.68 7.34
N GLU A 113 2.39 -11.55 7.34
CA GLU A 113 2.62 -13.00 7.29
C GLU A 113 3.22 -13.43 5.95
N GLU A 114 2.75 -12.87 4.84
CA GLU A 114 3.33 -13.16 3.52
C GLU A 114 4.78 -12.66 3.41
N ALA A 115 5.09 -11.49 3.96
CA ALA A 115 6.47 -10.99 3.99
C ALA A 115 7.40 -11.96 4.77
N ARG A 116 6.93 -12.54 5.86
CA ARG A 116 7.68 -13.60 6.57
C ARG A 116 7.90 -14.82 5.69
N ARG A 117 6.90 -15.27 4.95
CA ARG A 117 7.01 -16.40 3.99
C ARG A 117 7.99 -16.10 2.86
N MET A 118 8.09 -14.83 2.45
CA MET A 118 9.08 -14.37 1.49
C MET A 118 10.52 -14.33 2.05
N GLY A 119 10.71 -14.62 3.34
CA GLY A 119 12.01 -14.56 4.00
C GLY A 119 12.41 -13.17 4.49
N CYS A 120 11.47 -12.22 4.50
CA CYS A 120 11.75 -10.87 4.98
C CYS A 120 11.85 -10.83 6.50
N ARG A 121 12.85 -10.11 6.99
CA ARG A 121 13.10 -9.85 8.41
C ARG A 121 12.77 -8.41 8.79
N THR A 122 12.61 -7.54 7.82
CA THR A 122 12.33 -6.12 7.99
C THR A 122 11.29 -5.65 7.00
N LEU A 123 10.35 -4.85 7.50
CA LEU A 123 9.37 -4.12 6.69
C LEU A 123 9.64 -2.63 6.72
N TYR A 124 9.52 -2.01 5.57
CA TYR A 124 9.56 -0.56 5.38
C TYR A 124 8.24 -0.06 4.84
N ALA A 125 7.94 1.18 5.12
CA ALA A 125 6.79 1.88 4.56
C ALA A 125 7.03 3.38 4.54
N ASP A 126 6.29 4.08 3.71
CA ASP A 126 6.13 5.51 3.77
C ASP A 126 4.64 5.89 3.70
N THR A 127 4.32 7.06 4.17
CA THR A 127 3.04 7.71 3.95
C THR A 127 3.19 9.22 4.03
N ILE A 128 2.14 9.95 3.69
CA ILE A 128 2.14 11.41 3.70
C ILE A 128 1.90 11.92 5.12
N LYS A 129 2.60 12.97 5.53
CA LYS A 129 2.29 13.72 6.75
C LYS A 129 0.81 14.13 6.75
N GLY A 130 0.11 13.89 7.87
CA GLY A 130 -1.32 14.14 7.96
C GLY A 130 -2.21 12.95 7.57
N ASN A 131 -1.67 11.86 7.04
CA ASN A 131 -2.40 10.61 6.85
C ASN A 131 -2.54 9.87 8.20
N THR A 132 -3.33 10.44 9.09
CA THR A 132 -3.45 9.99 10.48
C THR A 132 -3.98 8.58 10.60
N THR A 133 -4.88 8.16 9.73
CA THR A 133 -5.42 6.79 9.69
C THR A 133 -4.31 5.76 9.46
N MET A 134 -3.45 5.99 8.47
CA MET A 134 -2.35 5.08 8.15
C MET A 134 -1.25 5.13 9.22
N LEU A 135 -0.90 6.31 9.71
CA LEU A 135 0.10 6.45 10.77
C LEU A 135 -0.32 5.71 12.04
N SER A 136 -1.57 5.88 12.46
CA SER A 136 -2.13 5.13 13.60
C SER A 136 -2.08 3.62 13.38
N MET A 137 -2.35 3.16 12.17
CA MET A 137 -2.29 1.73 11.85
C MET A 137 -0.85 1.21 11.88
N TYR A 138 0.11 1.91 11.30
CA TYR A 138 1.52 1.54 11.37
C TYR A 138 2.01 1.45 12.81
N GLU A 139 1.67 2.42 13.65
CA GLU A 139 2.03 2.39 15.08
C GLU A 139 1.46 1.17 15.79
N LYS A 140 0.17 0.86 15.57
CA LYS A 140 -0.49 -0.34 16.13
C LYS A 140 0.15 -1.65 15.67
N PHE A 141 0.71 -1.68 14.47
CA PHE A 141 1.42 -2.83 13.92
C PHE A 141 2.93 -2.83 14.26
N GLY A 142 3.38 -1.96 15.17
CA GLY A 142 4.74 -1.99 15.70
C GLY A 142 5.79 -1.37 14.78
N PHE A 143 5.40 -0.51 13.85
CA PHE A 143 6.34 0.29 13.07
C PHE A 143 6.84 1.47 13.88
N SER A 144 8.12 1.79 13.69
CA SER A 144 8.78 2.96 14.25
C SER A 144 9.15 3.96 13.18
N TYR A 145 9.17 5.24 13.52
CA TYR A 145 9.60 6.31 12.63
C TYR A 145 11.10 6.24 12.38
N ILE A 146 11.51 6.40 11.12
CA ILE A 146 12.90 6.42 10.69
C ILE A 146 13.15 7.57 9.71
N LEU A 147 14.42 7.81 9.38
CA LEU A 147 14.78 8.63 8.24
C LEU A 147 14.50 7.89 6.93
N ARG A 148 14.49 8.61 5.81
CA ARG A 148 14.31 8.03 4.49
C ARG A 148 15.27 6.86 4.27
N TYR A 149 14.75 5.71 3.86
CA TYR A 149 15.57 4.55 3.51
C TYR A 149 16.00 4.62 2.03
N PRO A 150 17.19 4.05 1.68
CA PRO A 150 17.79 4.23 0.35
C PRO A 150 16.92 3.75 -0.82
N GLU A 151 16.16 2.67 -0.62
CA GLU A 151 15.33 2.05 -1.66
C GLU A 151 13.96 2.71 -1.84
N ASN A 152 13.67 3.78 -1.08
CA ASN A 152 12.41 4.52 -1.24
C ASN A 152 12.33 5.13 -2.65
N ALA A 153 11.25 4.81 -3.36
CA ALA A 153 11.10 5.19 -4.77
C ALA A 153 10.59 6.63 -4.98
N ASN A 154 10.14 7.30 -3.92
CA ASN A 154 9.72 8.70 -4.04
C ASN A 154 10.94 9.60 -4.22
N GLY A 155 10.80 10.63 -5.06
CA GLY A 155 11.85 11.60 -5.27
C GLY A 155 12.17 12.42 -4.00
N PRO A 156 13.40 12.95 -3.90
CA PRO A 156 13.82 13.73 -2.72
C PRO A 156 12.99 15.00 -2.51
N GLU A 157 12.36 15.52 -3.55
CA GLU A 157 11.44 16.66 -3.49
C GLU A 157 10.20 16.41 -2.64
N LEU A 158 9.80 15.14 -2.47
CA LEU A 158 8.66 14.74 -1.64
C LEU A 158 9.04 14.48 -0.18
N GLU A 159 10.32 14.34 0.14
CA GLU A 159 10.79 14.01 1.48
C GLU A 159 10.24 14.94 2.58
N PRO A 160 10.10 16.27 2.39
CA PRO A 160 9.51 17.15 3.40
C PRO A 160 8.07 16.81 3.78
N PHE A 161 7.34 16.10 2.91
CA PHE A 161 5.92 15.79 3.07
C PHE A 161 5.67 14.34 3.46
N LEU A 162 6.70 13.52 3.52
CA LEU A 162 6.59 12.09 3.80
C LEU A 162 7.07 11.73 5.21
N VAL A 163 6.53 10.62 5.70
CA VAL A 163 6.94 9.94 6.92
C VAL A 163 7.42 8.56 6.54
N TYR A 164 8.59 8.16 7.04
CA TYR A 164 9.17 6.85 6.77
C TYR A 164 9.14 6.00 8.02
N LEU A 165 8.87 4.71 7.85
CA LEU A 165 8.64 3.79 8.95
C LEU A 165 9.32 2.45 8.68
N LYS A 166 9.64 1.75 9.77
CA LYS A 166 10.30 0.44 9.77
C LYS A 166 9.72 -0.44 10.86
N ARG A 167 9.62 -1.73 10.57
CA ARG A 167 9.32 -2.77 11.56
C ARG A 167 10.24 -3.97 11.34
N ASP A 168 10.86 -4.46 12.41
CA ASP A 168 11.55 -5.75 12.40
C ASP A 168 10.56 -6.87 12.70
N LEU A 169 10.66 -7.98 11.97
CA LEU A 169 9.74 -9.11 12.02
C LEU A 169 10.25 -10.26 12.92
N VAL A 170 11.24 -9.97 13.70
CA VAL A 170 11.87 -11.00 14.56
C VAL A 170 11.10 -11.11 15.89
#